data_60730c01ac2e5e5799fca7f2afa93bc4
#
_entry.id   60730c01ac2e5e5799fca7f2afa93bc4
#
_cell.length_a   1.000
_cell.length_b   1.000
_cell.length_c   1.000
_cell.angle_alpha   90.00
_cell.angle_beta   90.00
_cell.angle_gamma   90.00
#
_symmetry.space_group_name_H-M   'P 1'
#
loop_
_entity.id
_entity.type
_entity.pdbx_description
1 polymer ?
#
loop_
_entity_poly.entity_id
_entity_poly.type
_entity_poly.pdbx_seq_one_letter_code
_entity_poly.pdbx_strand_id
1 'polypeptide(L)'
;RIDSGDLAYLSKEAYKMLAAAGFDDAIISASSDLDEYLIDSLKAQDAKINSWGVGTRLITSNDNPAFGGVYKLAAVKDADSTEFTPKIKLSENTEKVTNPGNKTVYRLYSKKTGKIKADLICLADEKLDADENMVLFDPIDTWKKTKFLGGTYEVRELLVPVIKKGKRVYESPSVMELRDYCLKEQNTLWDESRRFVNPQKVYVDLSQKLWELKKDLLEERSEGTRL
;
A
#
# COMPACT_ATOMS: atom_id res chain seq x y z
N ARG A 1 -21.44 8.86 26.98
CA ARG A 1 -20.07 8.42 26.70
C ARG A 1 -19.57 7.46 27.77
N ILE A 2 -18.95 6.36 27.35
CA ILE A 2 -18.31 5.36 28.21
C ILE A 2 -16.79 5.42 27.94
N ASP A 3 -15.99 5.61 28.99
CA ASP A 3 -14.53 5.78 28.86
C ASP A 3 -13.70 4.94 29.84
N SER A 4 -14.33 3.99 30.53
CA SER A 4 -13.67 3.08 31.48
C SER A 4 -14.50 1.81 31.72
N GLY A 5 -13.87 0.79 32.27
CA GLY A 5 -14.49 -0.50 32.52
C GLY A 5 -14.62 -1.37 31.26
N ASP A 6 -15.48 -2.37 31.31
CA ASP A 6 -15.77 -3.23 30.16
C ASP A 6 -16.72 -2.53 29.21
N LEU A 7 -16.15 -1.98 28.12
CA LEU A 7 -16.90 -1.18 27.14
C LEU A 7 -17.98 -1.99 26.40
N ALA A 8 -17.73 -3.30 26.14
CA ALA A 8 -18.72 -4.15 25.49
C ALA A 8 -19.93 -4.39 26.40
N TYR A 9 -19.70 -4.78 27.64
CA TYR A 9 -20.75 -5.00 28.61
C TYR A 9 -21.53 -3.71 28.91
N LEU A 10 -20.82 -2.63 29.25
CA LEU A 10 -21.44 -1.37 29.64
C LEU A 10 -22.25 -0.76 28.50
N SER A 11 -21.79 -0.88 27.25
CA SER A 11 -22.56 -0.37 26.11
C SER A 11 -23.87 -1.14 25.88
N LYS A 12 -23.86 -2.45 26.10
CA LYS A 12 -25.08 -3.28 26.01
C LYS A 12 -26.07 -2.94 27.08
N GLU A 13 -25.61 -2.75 28.33
CA GLU A 13 -26.49 -2.34 29.42
C GLU A 13 -27.07 -0.91 29.22
N ALA A 14 -26.23 0.03 28.80
CA ALA A 14 -26.68 1.37 28.45
C ALA A 14 -27.72 1.36 27.32
N TYR A 15 -27.49 0.57 26.28
CA TYR A 15 -28.45 0.42 25.18
C TYR A 15 -29.81 -0.11 25.67
N LYS A 16 -29.82 -1.17 26.50
CA LYS A 16 -31.06 -1.70 27.08
C LYS A 16 -31.82 -0.67 27.86
N MET A 17 -31.16 0.13 28.70
CA MET A 17 -31.75 1.18 29.49
C MET A 17 -32.36 2.27 28.61
N LEU A 18 -31.63 2.70 27.57
CA LEU A 18 -32.09 3.72 26.63
C LEU A 18 -33.30 3.24 25.81
N ALA A 19 -33.23 2.02 25.28
CA ALA A 19 -34.33 1.42 24.52
C ALA A 19 -35.59 1.26 25.39
N ALA A 20 -35.44 0.79 26.63
CA ALA A 20 -36.58 0.70 27.57
C ALA A 20 -37.23 2.05 27.90
N ALA A 21 -36.47 3.14 27.78
CA ALA A 21 -36.98 4.52 27.95
C ALA A 21 -37.46 5.16 26.64
N GLY A 22 -37.45 4.43 25.51
CA GLY A 22 -37.92 4.91 24.21
C GLY A 22 -36.85 5.71 23.40
N PHE A 23 -35.59 5.58 23.73
CA PHE A 23 -34.48 6.25 23.05
C PHE A 23 -33.63 5.24 22.20
N ASP A 24 -34.27 4.57 21.27
CA ASP A 24 -33.63 3.53 20.44
C ASP A 24 -32.56 4.10 19.48
N ASP A 25 -32.64 5.39 19.16
CA ASP A 25 -31.75 6.13 18.26
C ASP A 25 -30.58 6.84 18.99
N ALA A 26 -30.48 6.66 20.31
CA ALA A 26 -29.45 7.31 21.11
C ALA A 26 -28.03 6.88 20.67
N ILE A 27 -27.11 7.85 20.62
CA ILE A 27 -25.71 7.60 20.32
C ILE A 27 -24.98 7.17 21.59
N ILE A 28 -24.36 5.98 21.55
CA ILE A 28 -23.46 5.49 22.59
C ILE A 28 -22.02 5.67 22.07
N SER A 29 -21.29 6.57 22.72
CA SER A 29 -19.90 6.87 22.38
C SER A 29 -18.95 6.18 23.35
N ALA A 30 -17.88 5.59 22.82
CA ALA A 30 -16.78 5.04 23.62
C ALA A 30 -15.48 5.82 23.39
N SER A 31 -14.66 5.89 24.42
CA SER A 31 -13.30 6.39 24.42
C SER A 31 -12.44 5.53 25.38
N SER A 32 -11.19 5.87 25.60
CA SER A 32 -10.21 5.13 26.41
C SER A 32 -9.27 4.25 25.57
N ASP A 33 -8.16 4.84 25.18
CA ASP A 33 -7.05 4.20 24.48
C ASP A 33 -7.45 3.29 23.31
N LEU A 34 -8.49 3.72 22.58
CA LEU A 34 -9.00 2.97 21.43
C LEU A 34 -7.99 2.94 20.29
N ASP A 35 -7.89 1.77 19.70
CA ASP A 35 -7.20 1.51 18.44
C ASP A 35 -8.04 0.59 17.54
N GLU A 36 -7.54 0.29 16.36
CA GLU A 36 -8.22 -0.56 15.39
C GLU A 36 -8.46 -1.98 15.93
N TYR A 37 -7.55 -2.54 16.71
CA TYR A 37 -7.67 -3.89 17.28
C TYR A 37 -8.74 -3.96 18.36
N LEU A 38 -8.76 -2.98 19.27
CA LEU A 38 -9.77 -2.91 20.29
C LEU A 38 -11.17 -2.65 19.71
N ILE A 39 -11.26 -1.76 18.72
CA ILE A 39 -12.54 -1.49 18.03
C ILE A 39 -13.04 -2.76 17.31
N ASP A 40 -12.18 -3.48 16.62
CA ASP A 40 -12.52 -4.74 15.95
C ASP A 40 -13.03 -5.78 16.96
N SER A 41 -12.33 -5.95 18.06
CA SER A 41 -12.72 -6.83 19.15
C SER A 41 -14.08 -6.44 19.77
N LEU A 42 -14.32 -5.15 20.03
CA LEU A 42 -15.59 -4.66 20.57
C LEU A 42 -16.76 -4.90 19.60
N LYS A 43 -16.53 -4.72 18.29
CA LYS A 43 -17.50 -5.05 17.24
C LYS A 43 -17.79 -6.54 17.18
N ALA A 44 -16.79 -7.39 17.27
CA ALA A 44 -16.93 -8.84 17.31
C ALA A 44 -17.72 -9.33 18.55
N GLN A 45 -17.69 -8.56 19.65
CA GLN A 45 -18.47 -8.80 20.86
C GLN A 45 -19.88 -8.21 20.82
N ASP A 46 -20.36 -7.69 19.69
CA ASP A 46 -21.66 -7.00 19.54
C ASP A 46 -21.84 -5.79 20.49
N ALA A 47 -20.76 -5.09 20.82
CA ALA A 47 -20.82 -3.86 21.60
C ALA A 47 -21.78 -2.85 20.93
N LYS A 48 -22.64 -2.21 21.71
CA LYS A 48 -23.65 -1.24 21.23
C LYS A 48 -23.07 0.16 21.17
N ILE A 49 -21.91 0.28 20.49
CA ILE A 49 -21.17 1.53 20.33
C ILE A 49 -21.28 1.96 18.87
N ASN A 50 -21.73 3.18 18.64
CA ASN A 50 -21.90 3.76 17.30
C ASN A 50 -21.12 5.05 17.09
N SER A 51 -20.36 5.49 18.11
CA SER A 51 -19.42 6.61 18.02
C SER A 51 -18.15 6.30 18.78
N TRP A 52 -16.98 6.64 18.21
CA TRP A 52 -15.68 6.25 18.71
C TRP A 52 -14.78 7.47 18.89
N GLY A 53 -14.34 7.74 20.12
CA GLY A 53 -13.39 8.78 20.45
C GLY A 53 -11.96 8.23 20.44
N VAL A 54 -11.33 8.17 19.26
CA VAL A 54 -9.97 7.68 19.11
C VAL A 54 -9.00 8.86 19.21
N GLY A 55 -8.12 8.82 20.20
CA GLY A 55 -7.23 9.95 20.53
C GLY A 55 -5.75 9.59 20.37
N THR A 56 -5.07 9.37 21.50
CA THR A 56 -3.61 9.22 21.59
C THR A 56 -3.03 8.22 20.61
N ARG A 57 -3.60 7.03 20.52
CA ARG A 57 -3.08 5.97 19.64
C ARG A 57 -3.13 6.35 18.16
N LEU A 58 -4.18 7.08 17.73
CA LEU A 58 -4.30 7.56 16.36
C LEU A 58 -3.31 8.69 16.08
N ILE A 59 -3.28 9.73 16.93
CA ILE A 59 -2.49 10.94 16.64
C ILE A 59 -0.98 10.72 16.77
N THR A 60 -0.56 9.77 17.59
CA THR A 60 0.85 9.38 17.74
C THR A 60 1.28 8.30 16.77
N SER A 61 0.37 7.70 15.99
CA SER A 61 0.63 6.49 15.20
C SER A 61 1.30 5.40 16.05
N ASN A 62 0.68 5.04 17.17
CA ASN A 62 1.25 4.35 18.32
C ASN A 62 2.13 3.13 17.98
N ASP A 63 1.72 2.31 17.02
CA ASP A 63 2.46 1.10 16.63
C ASP A 63 3.67 1.42 15.74
N ASN A 64 3.62 2.53 15.00
CA ASN A 64 4.67 2.92 14.07
C ASN A 64 4.83 4.44 14.02
N PRO A 65 5.30 5.07 15.10
CA PRO A 65 5.29 6.52 15.27
C PRO A 65 6.33 7.27 14.41
N ALA A 66 7.21 6.53 13.74
CA ALA A 66 8.27 7.12 12.91
C ALA A 66 8.30 6.48 11.52
N PHE A 67 8.28 7.33 10.48
CA PHE A 67 8.51 6.90 9.10
C PHE A 67 10.01 6.96 8.78
N GLY A 68 10.62 5.79 8.53
CA GLY A 68 11.98 5.71 8.02
C GLY A 68 12.06 6.17 6.57
N GLY A 69 12.66 7.32 6.31
CA GLY A 69 12.94 7.79 4.97
C GLY A 69 14.27 7.25 4.45
N VAL A 70 14.28 6.71 3.22
CA VAL A 70 15.50 6.25 2.56
C VAL A 70 15.58 6.84 1.15
N TYR A 71 16.73 7.43 0.82
CA TYR A 71 17.04 7.94 -0.51
C TYR A 71 18.24 7.18 -1.08
N LYS A 72 18.08 6.60 -2.27
CA LYS A 72 19.11 5.82 -2.95
C LYS A 72 19.25 6.27 -4.39
N LEU A 73 20.52 6.44 -4.84
CA LEU A 73 20.81 6.67 -6.24
C LEU A 73 20.47 5.42 -7.06
N ALA A 74 19.62 5.57 -8.07
CA ALA A 74 19.19 4.48 -8.95
C ALA A 74 19.65 4.66 -10.40
N ALA A 75 19.89 5.90 -10.83
CA ALA A 75 20.42 6.20 -12.15
C ALA A 75 21.06 7.59 -12.15
N VAL A 76 21.99 7.82 -13.08
CA VAL A 76 22.54 9.14 -13.41
C VAL A 76 22.30 9.41 -14.89
N LYS A 77 22.19 10.70 -15.23
CA LYS A 77 22.09 11.14 -16.61
C LYS A 77 23.02 12.33 -16.78
N ASP A 78 23.94 12.22 -17.72
CA ASP A 78 24.82 13.32 -18.08
C ASP A 78 24.04 14.43 -18.80
N ALA A 79 24.51 15.67 -18.68
CA ALA A 79 23.80 16.83 -19.23
C ALA A 79 23.52 16.71 -20.74
N ASP A 80 24.47 16.12 -21.47
CA ASP A 80 24.43 15.96 -22.93
C ASP A 80 23.85 14.62 -23.39
N SER A 81 23.48 13.72 -22.43
CA SER A 81 22.88 12.41 -22.73
C SER A 81 21.36 12.48 -22.74
N THR A 82 20.74 11.67 -23.58
CA THR A 82 19.30 11.38 -23.54
C THR A 82 18.96 10.20 -22.65
N GLU A 83 19.95 9.38 -22.32
CA GLU A 83 19.77 8.11 -21.61
C GLU A 83 20.21 8.18 -20.16
N PHE A 84 19.59 7.36 -19.33
CA PHE A 84 19.98 7.16 -17.94
C PHE A 84 20.94 6.00 -17.80
N THR A 85 22.11 6.22 -17.20
CA THR A 85 23.01 5.14 -16.78
C THR A 85 22.51 4.58 -15.45
N PRO A 86 22.10 3.31 -15.38
CA PRO A 86 21.60 2.70 -14.16
C PRO A 86 22.70 2.58 -13.11
N LYS A 87 22.30 2.71 -11.85
CA LYS A 87 23.19 2.57 -10.68
C LYS A 87 22.52 1.64 -9.67
N ILE A 88 23.32 0.82 -9.01
CA ILE A 88 22.87 -0.09 -7.97
C ILE A 88 23.70 0.09 -6.71
N LYS A 89 23.03 0.06 -5.54
CA LYS A 89 23.70 0.00 -4.25
C LYS A 89 23.61 -1.42 -3.71
N LEU A 90 24.78 -2.04 -3.51
CA LEU A 90 24.89 -3.35 -2.88
C LEU A 90 24.66 -3.26 -1.37
N SER A 91 24.17 -4.32 -0.78
CA SER A 91 23.99 -4.51 0.66
C SER A 91 24.14 -5.98 0.98
N GLU A 92 24.67 -6.31 2.15
CA GLU A 92 24.67 -7.68 2.68
C GLU A 92 23.26 -8.23 2.88
N ASN A 93 22.31 -7.34 3.22
CA ASN A 93 20.90 -7.71 3.25
C ASN A 93 20.32 -7.54 1.83
N THR A 94 19.91 -8.64 1.23
CA THR A 94 19.34 -8.69 -0.13
C THR A 94 18.08 -7.83 -0.30
N GLU A 95 17.26 -7.69 0.73
CA GLU A 95 16.08 -6.82 0.73
C GLU A 95 16.43 -5.33 0.61
N LYS A 96 17.66 -4.95 1.00
CA LYS A 96 18.17 -3.57 0.90
C LYS A 96 18.88 -3.27 -0.41
N VAL A 97 19.03 -4.26 -1.30
CA VAL A 97 19.59 -4.05 -2.63
C VAL A 97 18.59 -3.28 -3.49
N THR A 98 19.02 -2.13 -4.02
CA THR A 98 18.13 -1.23 -4.77
C THR A 98 17.77 -1.77 -6.14
N ASN A 99 16.62 -1.40 -6.68
CA ASN A 99 16.28 -1.61 -8.08
C ASN A 99 16.87 -0.48 -8.91
N PRO A 100 17.74 -0.78 -9.92
CA PRO A 100 18.42 0.23 -10.72
C PRO A 100 17.51 0.89 -11.76
N GLY A 101 18.02 1.96 -12.38
CA GLY A 101 17.38 2.62 -13.52
C GLY A 101 16.31 3.65 -13.17
N ASN A 102 15.85 4.37 -14.19
CA ASN A 102 14.69 5.25 -14.11
C ASN A 102 13.43 4.38 -14.26
N LYS A 103 12.50 4.46 -13.30
CA LYS A 103 11.41 3.49 -13.14
C LYS A 103 10.04 4.15 -13.06
N THR A 104 9.03 3.39 -13.44
CA THR A 104 7.62 3.68 -13.14
C THR A 104 6.98 2.48 -12.44
N VAL A 105 5.75 2.67 -11.93
CA VAL A 105 5.00 1.63 -11.22
C VAL A 105 3.59 1.57 -11.81
N TYR A 106 3.19 0.37 -12.16
CA TYR A 106 1.84 0.08 -12.62
C TYR A 106 1.09 -0.80 -11.62
N ARG A 107 -0.18 -0.52 -11.40
CA ARG A 107 -1.10 -1.38 -10.65
C ARG A 107 -2.09 -2.05 -11.59
N LEU A 108 -2.23 -3.34 -11.43
CA LEU A 108 -3.12 -4.17 -12.23
C LEU A 108 -4.38 -4.50 -11.44
N TYR A 109 -5.53 -4.31 -12.07
CA TYR A 109 -6.85 -4.62 -11.51
C TYR A 109 -7.55 -5.68 -12.33
N SER A 110 -8.33 -6.52 -11.70
CA SER A 110 -9.24 -7.44 -12.41
C SER A 110 -10.42 -6.67 -13.01
N LYS A 111 -10.64 -6.72 -14.32
CA LYS A 111 -11.84 -6.15 -14.95
C LYS A 111 -13.13 -6.76 -14.39
N LYS A 112 -13.11 -8.02 -13.98
CA LYS A 112 -14.29 -8.72 -13.45
C LYS A 112 -14.70 -8.24 -12.06
N THR A 113 -13.73 -7.93 -11.18
CA THR A 113 -14.00 -7.68 -9.76
C THR A 113 -13.59 -6.26 -9.30
N GLY A 114 -12.84 -5.51 -10.10
CA GLY A 114 -12.22 -4.24 -9.71
C GLY A 114 -11.13 -4.37 -8.63
N LYS A 115 -10.78 -5.61 -8.22
CA LYS A 115 -9.78 -5.85 -7.17
C LYS A 115 -8.36 -5.82 -7.71
N ILE A 116 -7.43 -5.36 -6.86
CA ILE A 116 -5.99 -5.37 -7.17
C ILE A 116 -5.52 -6.81 -7.37
N LYS A 117 -4.72 -7.03 -8.40
CA LYS A 117 -4.08 -8.31 -8.68
C LYS A 117 -2.59 -8.29 -8.35
N ALA A 118 -1.89 -7.23 -8.74
CA ALA A 118 -0.45 -7.04 -8.47
C ALA A 118 -0.05 -5.59 -8.75
N ASP A 119 1.09 -5.18 -8.21
CA ASP A 119 1.85 -4.01 -8.64
C ASP A 119 3.07 -4.47 -9.43
N LEU A 120 3.46 -3.73 -10.47
CA LEU A 120 4.60 -4.03 -11.31
C LEU A 120 5.50 -2.81 -11.42
N ILE A 121 6.76 -2.98 -11.02
CA ILE A 121 7.80 -1.96 -11.19
C ILE A 121 8.52 -2.23 -12.52
N CYS A 122 8.54 -1.22 -13.40
CA CYS A 122 9.12 -1.27 -14.74
C CYS A 122 10.19 -0.19 -14.93
N LEU A 123 11.00 -0.31 -15.98
CA LEU A 123 11.72 0.84 -16.51
C LEU A 123 10.74 1.85 -17.12
N ALA A 124 11.05 3.13 -17.04
CA ALA A 124 10.13 4.22 -17.43
C ALA A 124 9.78 4.26 -18.94
N ASP A 125 10.58 3.58 -19.77
CA ASP A 125 10.36 3.41 -21.20
C ASP A 125 9.41 2.24 -21.54
N GLU A 126 9.14 1.35 -20.58
CA GLU A 126 8.23 0.24 -20.78
C GLU A 126 6.77 0.73 -20.72
N LYS A 127 5.97 0.31 -21.70
CA LYS A 127 4.53 0.55 -21.76
C LYS A 127 3.82 -0.78 -21.59
N LEU A 128 2.82 -0.81 -20.73
CA LEU A 128 1.97 -1.99 -20.55
C LEU A 128 0.70 -1.84 -21.39
N ASP A 129 0.40 -2.88 -22.17
CA ASP A 129 -0.86 -3.00 -22.89
C ASP A 129 -1.76 -3.99 -22.17
N ALA A 130 -2.94 -3.54 -21.76
CA ALA A 130 -3.92 -4.37 -21.05
C ALA A 130 -4.57 -5.45 -21.95
N ASP A 131 -4.43 -5.32 -23.26
CA ASP A 131 -4.97 -6.28 -24.22
C ASP A 131 -3.98 -7.40 -24.58
N GLU A 132 -2.72 -7.28 -24.13
CA GLU A 132 -1.71 -8.32 -24.29
C GLU A 132 -1.66 -9.30 -23.11
N ASN A 133 -1.22 -10.54 -23.39
CA ASN A 133 -0.92 -11.51 -22.34
C ASN A 133 0.39 -11.14 -21.65
N MET A 134 0.39 -11.22 -20.32
CA MET A 134 1.57 -10.94 -19.51
C MET A 134 1.81 -12.05 -18.48
N VAL A 135 3.08 -12.29 -18.16
CA VAL A 135 3.47 -13.17 -17.05
C VAL A 135 4.24 -12.34 -16.04
N LEU A 136 3.73 -12.24 -14.83
CA LEU A 136 4.45 -11.72 -13.69
C LEU A 136 5.10 -12.86 -12.92
N PHE A 137 6.21 -12.56 -12.27
CA PHE A 137 6.93 -13.51 -11.45
C PHE A 137 7.52 -12.80 -10.24
N ASP A 138 7.61 -13.53 -9.14
CA ASP A 138 8.27 -13.05 -7.94
C ASP A 138 9.77 -12.85 -8.23
N PRO A 139 10.35 -11.67 -7.99
CA PRO A 139 11.74 -11.40 -8.33
C PRO A 139 12.77 -12.19 -7.49
N ILE A 140 12.35 -12.78 -6.37
CA ILE A 140 13.17 -13.64 -5.50
C ILE A 140 12.90 -15.10 -5.85
N ASP A 141 11.63 -15.51 -5.78
CA ASP A 141 11.17 -16.87 -6.08
C ASP A 141 10.68 -16.96 -7.53
N THR A 142 11.55 -16.88 -8.51
CA THR A 142 11.20 -16.73 -9.94
C THR A 142 10.36 -17.87 -10.53
N TRP A 143 10.20 -18.97 -9.79
CA TRP A 143 9.30 -20.07 -10.14
C TRP A 143 7.83 -19.75 -9.83
N LYS A 144 7.56 -18.83 -8.91
CA LYS A 144 6.20 -18.33 -8.63
C LYS A 144 5.79 -17.37 -9.74
N LYS A 145 4.88 -17.82 -10.59
CA LYS A 145 4.45 -17.07 -11.77
C LYS A 145 2.93 -16.94 -11.80
N THR A 146 2.47 -15.76 -12.22
CA THR A 146 1.05 -15.48 -12.45
C THR A 146 0.85 -15.03 -13.89
N LYS A 147 -0.03 -15.72 -14.62
CA LYS A 147 -0.37 -15.37 -15.99
C LYS A 147 -1.60 -14.45 -16.00
N PHE A 148 -1.47 -13.34 -16.70
CA PHE A 148 -2.53 -12.39 -16.98
C PHE A 148 -2.93 -12.53 -18.45
N LEU A 149 -4.21 -12.79 -18.71
CA LEU A 149 -4.74 -12.85 -20.07
C LEU A 149 -5.15 -11.45 -20.52
N GLY A 150 -4.75 -11.07 -21.72
CA GLY A 150 -5.13 -9.81 -22.34
C GLY A 150 -6.63 -9.58 -22.31
N GLY A 151 -7.05 -8.34 -22.13
CA GLY A 151 -8.45 -7.96 -22.02
C GLY A 151 -9.14 -8.28 -20.68
N THR A 152 -8.51 -9.04 -19.75
CA THR A 152 -9.10 -9.41 -18.45
C THR A 152 -8.68 -8.54 -17.28
N TYR A 153 -7.74 -7.63 -17.49
CA TYR A 153 -7.22 -6.72 -16.49
C TYR A 153 -7.15 -5.28 -17.00
N GLU A 154 -7.07 -4.35 -16.06
CA GLU A 154 -6.83 -2.93 -16.31
C GLU A 154 -5.48 -2.55 -15.71
N VAL A 155 -4.83 -1.55 -16.30
CA VAL A 155 -3.52 -1.04 -15.87
C VAL A 155 -3.66 0.43 -15.49
N ARG A 156 -3.12 0.81 -14.33
CA ARG A 156 -3.01 2.20 -13.90
C ARG A 156 -1.57 2.52 -13.52
N GLU A 157 -1.00 3.54 -14.13
CA GLU A 157 0.26 4.11 -13.70
C GLU A 157 0.05 4.84 -12.37
N LEU A 158 0.92 4.56 -11.37
CA LEU A 158 0.75 5.10 -10.02
C LEU A 158 1.53 6.40 -9.80
N LEU A 159 2.59 6.65 -10.59
CA LEU A 159 3.39 7.84 -10.43
C LEU A 159 2.70 9.05 -11.05
N VAL A 160 2.56 10.12 -10.27
CA VAL A 160 2.03 11.40 -10.73
C VAL A 160 3.09 12.49 -10.58
N PRO A 161 3.24 13.40 -11.55
CA PRO A 161 4.20 14.49 -11.45
C PRO A 161 3.74 15.51 -10.40
N VAL A 162 4.57 15.76 -9.39
CA VAL A 162 4.31 16.75 -8.34
C VAL A 162 5.06 18.05 -8.64
N ILE A 163 6.32 17.94 -9.03
CA ILE A 163 7.18 19.08 -9.40
C ILE A 163 7.75 18.81 -10.78
N LYS A 164 7.64 19.78 -11.70
CA LYS A 164 8.22 19.75 -13.04
C LYS A 164 8.96 21.04 -13.33
N LYS A 165 10.24 20.93 -13.73
CA LYS A 165 11.13 22.10 -13.99
C LYS A 165 11.11 23.11 -12.84
N GLY A 166 11.21 22.65 -11.58
CA GLY A 166 11.22 23.50 -10.39
C GLY A 166 9.87 24.10 -9.98
N LYS A 167 8.79 23.81 -10.70
CA LYS A 167 7.45 24.32 -10.40
C LYS A 167 6.53 23.19 -9.95
N ARG A 168 5.73 23.42 -8.90
CA ARG A 168 4.67 22.51 -8.49
C ARG A 168 3.59 22.45 -9.58
N VAL A 169 3.32 21.26 -10.07
CA VAL A 169 2.29 20.98 -11.10
C VAL A 169 1.12 20.16 -10.57
N TYR A 170 1.22 19.66 -9.32
CA TYR A 170 0.16 18.91 -8.66
C TYR A 170 -0.68 19.85 -7.78
N GLU A 171 -1.98 19.86 -8.00
CA GLU A 171 -2.94 20.50 -7.11
C GLU A 171 -3.34 19.53 -6.02
N SER A 172 -3.16 19.96 -4.76
CA SER A 172 -3.54 19.11 -3.62
C SER A 172 -5.06 19.02 -3.52
N PRO A 173 -5.63 17.81 -3.53
CA PRO A 173 -7.06 17.65 -3.31
C PRO A 173 -7.48 18.13 -1.91
N SER A 174 -8.75 18.42 -1.72
CA SER A 174 -9.33 18.68 -0.41
C SER A 174 -9.28 17.44 0.49
N VAL A 175 -9.40 17.63 1.80
CA VAL A 175 -9.43 16.54 2.77
C VAL A 175 -10.55 15.53 2.48
N MET A 176 -11.72 16.01 2.02
CA MET A 176 -12.83 15.13 1.69
C MET A 176 -12.57 14.30 0.44
N GLU A 177 -11.98 14.88 -0.60
CA GLU A 177 -11.56 14.14 -1.79
C GLU A 177 -10.50 13.09 -1.47
N LEU A 178 -9.53 13.40 -0.58
CA LEU A 178 -8.54 12.43 -0.12
C LEU A 178 -9.17 11.29 0.67
N ARG A 179 -10.16 11.58 1.52
CA ARG A 179 -10.93 10.56 2.25
C ARG A 179 -11.66 9.63 1.28
N ASP A 180 -12.37 10.19 0.32
CA ASP A 180 -13.14 9.40 -0.65
C ASP A 180 -12.21 8.56 -1.54
N TYR A 181 -11.06 9.12 -1.95
CA TYR A 181 -10.01 8.39 -2.65
C TYR A 181 -9.49 7.21 -1.80
N CYS A 182 -9.18 7.45 -0.53
CA CYS A 182 -8.72 6.40 0.39
C CYS A 182 -9.73 5.25 0.50
N LEU A 183 -11.01 5.58 0.71
CA LEU A 183 -12.08 4.57 0.79
C LEU A 183 -12.24 3.79 -0.52
N LYS A 184 -12.15 4.47 -1.66
CA LYS A 184 -12.19 3.83 -2.98
C LYS A 184 -11.02 2.85 -3.16
N GLU A 185 -9.79 3.26 -2.82
CA GLU A 185 -8.62 2.41 -2.95
C GLU A 185 -8.67 1.21 -1.98
N GLN A 186 -9.11 1.41 -0.74
CA GLN A 186 -9.30 0.30 0.21
C GLN A 186 -10.30 -0.74 -0.31
N ASN A 187 -11.33 -0.32 -1.03
CA ASN A 187 -12.31 -1.23 -1.62
C ASN A 187 -11.76 -2.04 -2.80
N THR A 188 -10.62 -1.66 -3.36
CA THR A 188 -9.92 -2.46 -4.38
C THR A 188 -9.08 -3.60 -3.79
N LEU A 189 -8.77 -3.55 -2.49
CA LEU A 189 -8.08 -4.64 -1.80
C LEU A 189 -9.00 -5.84 -1.60
N TRP A 190 -8.44 -7.03 -1.63
CA TRP A 190 -9.12 -8.26 -1.24
C TRP A 190 -9.36 -8.27 0.28
N ASP A 191 -10.40 -8.94 0.75
CA ASP A 191 -10.75 -8.96 2.17
C ASP A 191 -9.64 -9.59 3.01
N GLU A 192 -8.97 -10.62 2.49
CA GLU A 192 -7.81 -11.24 3.11
C GLU A 192 -6.59 -10.30 3.24
N SER A 193 -6.46 -9.29 2.39
CA SER A 193 -5.41 -8.26 2.50
C SER A 193 -5.77 -7.13 3.46
N ARG A 194 -7.04 -7.01 3.82
CA ARG A 194 -7.56 -5.97 4.72
C ARG A 194 -7.62 -6.38 6.19
N ARG A 195 -7.33 -7.64 6.50
CA ARG A 195 -7.30 -8.14 7.87
C ARG A 195 -6.20 -7.46 8.69
N PHE A 196 -6.47 -7.19 9.96
CA PHE A 196 -5.45 -6.69 10.87
C PHE A 196 -4.47 -7.79 11.31
N VAL A 197 -4.93 -9.03 11.41
CA VAL A 197 -4.11 -10.17 11.82
C VAL A 197 -3.80 -11.04 10.62
N ASN A 198 -2.52 -11.28 10.37
CA ASN A 198 -2.01 -12.10 9.26
C ASN A 198 -2.61 -11.71 7.90
N PRO A 199 -2.46 -10.45 7.44
CA PRO A 199 -2.99 -10.03 6.15
C PRO A 199 -2.26 -10.72 5.01
N GLN A 200 -2.99 -11.05 3.94
CA GLN A 200 -2.39 -11.50 2.70
C GLN A 200 -1.60 -10.35 2.05
N LYS A 201 -0.36 -10.60 1.69
CA LYS A 201 0.47 -9.60 1.01
C LYS A 201 -0.04 -9.34 -0.41
N VAL A 202 0.00 -8.08 -0.83
CA VAL A 202 -0.15 -7.69 -2.23
C VAL A 202 1.19 -7.94 -2.92
N TYR A 203 1.16 -8.59 -4.09
CA TYR A 203 2.37 -8.88 -4.86
C TYR A 203 2.92 -7.60 -5.50
N VAL A 204 4.24 -7.42 -5.41
CA VAL A 204 4.98 -6.35 -6.08
C VAL A 204 6.11 -7.01 -6.86
N ASP A 205 5.93 -7.08 -8.16
CA ASP A 205 6.83 -7.77 -9.07
C ASP A 205 7.69 -6.77 -9.87
N LEU A 206 8.74 -7.27 -10.49
CA LEU A 206 9.57 -6.50 -11.44
C LEU A 206 9.22 -6.91 -12.87
N SER A 207 9.33 -5.96 -13.82
CA SER A 207 9.34 -6.33 -15.23
C SER A 207 10.56 -7.20 -15.56
N GLN A 208 10.44 -8.00 -16.63
CA GLN A 208 11.54 -8.84 -17.08
C GLN A 208 12.81 -8.00 -17.35
N LYS A 209 12.67 -6.88 -18.07
CA LYS A 209 13.79 -5.98 -18.36
C LYS A 209 14.45 -5.41 -17.11
N LEU A 210 13.65 -4.96 -16.13
CA LEU A 210 14.21 -4.42 -14.88
C LEU A 210 14.89 -5.51 -14.05
N TRP A 211 14.31 -6.70 -14.02
CA TRP A 211 14.91 -7.84 -13.32
C TRP A 211 16.24 -8.27 -13.95
N GLU A 212 16.31 -8.39 -15.27
CA GLU A 212 17.53 -8.69 -16.02
C GLU A 212 18.59 -7.62 -15.78
N LEU A 213 18.24 -6.33 -15.95
CA LEU A 213 19.15 -5.22 -15.67
C LEU A 213 19.73 -5.28 -14.25
N LYS A 214 18.90 -5.60 -13.25
CA LYS A 214 19.35 -5.75 -11.87
C LYS A 214 20.33 -6.92 -11.73
N LYS A 215 20.02 -8.05 -12.35
CA LYS A 215 20.85 -9.26 -12.33
C LYS A 215 22.23 -8.99 -12.96
N ASP A 216 22.26 -8.40 -14.16
CA ASP A 216 23.50 -8.10 -14.88
C ASP A 216 24.40 -7.18 -14.06
N LEU A 217 23.86 -6.11 -13.48
CA LEU A 217 24.63 -5.20 -12.61
C LEU A 217 25.13 -5.86 -11.31
N LEU A 218 24.46 -6.87 -10.81
CA LEU A 218 24.93 -7.65 -9.67
C LEU A 218 26.06 -8.59 -10.07
N GLU A 219 25.99 -9.23 -11.23
CA GLU A 219 27.02 -10.12 -11.78
C GLU A 219 28.31 -9.35 -12.10
N GLU A 220 28.24 -8.22 -12.83
CA GLU A 220 29.38 -7.34 -13.11
C GLU A 220 30.12 -6.91 -11.84
N ARG A 221 29.39 -6.59 -10.78
CA ARG A 221 29.98 -6.15 -9.51
C ARG A 221 30.62 -7.30 -8.73
N SER A 222 30.08 -8.52 -8.83
CA SER A 222 30.64 -9.69 -8.16
C SER A 222 31.97 -10.13 -8.78
N GLU A 223 32.14 -9.95 -10.07
CA GLU A 223 33.41 -10.24 -10.77
C GLU A 223 34.51 -9.22 -10.44
N GLY A 224 34.14 -7.95 -10.23
CA GLY A 224 35.09 -6.88 -9.87
C GLY A 224 35.54 -6.87 -8.41
N THR A 225 34.92 -7.67 -7.54
CA THR A 225 35.24 -7.68 -6.09
C THR A 225 36.04 -8.89 -5.62
N ARG A 226 36.44 -9.80 -6.54
CA ARG A 226 37.40 -10.87 -6.25
C ARG A 226 38.85 -10.38 -6.46
N LEU A 227 39.30 -9.52 -5.56
CA LEU A 227 40.73 -9.23 -5.32
C LEU A 227 41.07 -9.60 -3.89
#